data_ae1f0da7021898db8daafd6617b240cf
#
_entry.id   ae1f0da7021898db8daafd6617b240cf
#
_cell.length_a   1.000
_cell.length_b   1.000
_cell.length_c   1.000
_cell.angle_alpha   90.00
_cell.angle_beta   90.00
_cell.angle_gamma   90.00
#
_symmetry.space_group_name_H-M   'P 1'
#
loop_
_entity.id
_entity.type
_entity.pdbx_description
1 polymer ?
#
loop_
_entity_poly.entity_id
_entity_poly.type
_entity_poly.pdbx_seq_one_letter_code
_entity_poly.pdbx_strand_id
1 'polypeptide(L)'
;MAYQFIMETGEIIPGANSYVSVEEADDYLAQNIHAAITWDALPTEQRQKLLSWATRYLDQRARWNGRAVSSSQPLRWPRYGVRTNDGIEIPWNSIPKQLKEATIEMARYLIDSDRSVERPQDGLKFLKVDVIEMEFREGYTLPEVPSEVINILAGLGSLISGPTGFGKIRRA
;
A
#
# COMPACT_ATOMS: atom_id res chain seq x y z
N MET A 1 -2.88 -19.25 16.38
CA MET A 1 -1.52 -18.74 16.64
C MET A 1 -1.61 -17.28 16.98
N ALA A 2 -0.81 -16.80 17.93
CA ALA A 2 -0.74 -15.38 18.23
C ALA A 2 -0.08 -14.62 17.05
N TYR A 3 -0.53 -13.38 16.80
CA TYR A 3 0.09 -12.50 15.81
C TYR A 3 1.55 -12.22 16.22
N GLN A 4 2.45 -12.38 15.26
CA GLN A 4 3.87 -12.05 15.44
C GLN A 4 4.29 -11.10 14.33
N PHE A 5 4.90 -9.97 14.71
CA PHE A 5 5.46 -9.00 13.78
C PHE A 5 6.88 -9.42 13.40
N ILE A 6 7.13 -9.66 12.12
CA ILE A 6 8.43 -10.09 11.60
C ILE A 6 8.77 -9.23 10.37
N MET A 7 9.87 -8.49 10.48
CA MET A 7 10.36 -7.63 9.40
C MET A 7 11.22 -8.40 8.40
N GLU A 8 11.03 -8.16 7.11
CA GLU A 8 11.92 -8.61 6.04
C GLU A 8 13.10 -7.65 5.88
N THR A 9 14.31 -8.18 5.96
CA THR A 9 15.57 -7.40 5.83
C THR A 9 16.19 -7.48 4.43
N GLY A 10 15.69 -8.38 3.59
CA GLY A 10 16.26 -8.76 2.30
C GLY A 10 16.90 -10.15 2.30
N GLU A 11 16.88 -10.84 3.44
CA GLU A 11 17.48 -12.18 3.62
C GLU A 11 16.46 -13.33 3.52
N ILE A 12 15.23 -13.01 3.13
CA ILE A 12 14.10 -13.96 3.06
C ILE A 12 13.80 -14.55 4.43
N ILE A 13 13.38 -13.67 5.35
CA ILE A 13 13.08 -14.06 6.73
C ILE A 13 11.81 -14.91 6.77
N PRO A 14 11.85 -16.14 7.30
CA PRO A 14 10.67 -16.99 7.39
C PRO A 14 9.55 -16.33 8.19
N GLY A 15 8.35 -16.27 7.60
CA GLY A 15 7.17 -15.66 8.23
C GLY A 15 7.16 -14.13 8.24
N ALA A 16 8.10 -13.47 7.54
CA ALA A 16 8.11 -12.02 7.41
C ALA A 16 6.76 -11.50 6.90
N ASN A 17 6.28 -10.41 7.51
CA ASN A 17 4.98 -9.80 7.22
C ASN A 17 5.03 -8.27 7.14
N SER A 18 6.21 -7.67 7.24
CA SER A 18 6.44 -6.24 7.05
C SER A 18 7.75 -5.97 6.34
N TYR A 19 7.83 -4.90 5.53
CA TYR A 19 9.05 -4.40 4.92
C TYR A 19 9.80 -3.40 5.80
N VAL A 20 9.23 -2.99 6.90
CA VAL A 20 9.75 -1.90 7.73
C VAL A 20 9.48 -2.18 9.21
N SER A 21 10.38 -1.74 10.07
CA SER A 21 10.18 -1.84 11.53
C SER A 21 9.29 -0.69 12.05
N VAL A 22 8.85 -0.80 13.29
CA VAL A 22 8.08 0.28 13.94
C VAL A 22 8.96 1.50 14.16
N GLU A 23 10.22 1.29 14.55
CA GLU A 23 11.19 2.35 14.78
C GLU A 23 11.48 3.16 13.51
N GLU A 24 11.67 2.47 12.36
CA GLU A 24 11.85 3.13 11.07
C GLU A 24 10.60 3.95 10.68
N ALA A 25 9.41 3.45 10.99
CA ALA A 25 8.17 4.17 10.73
C ALA A 25 7.99 5.38 11.66
N ASP A 26 8.34 5.24 12.94
CA ASP A 26 8.31 6.33 13.92
C ASP A 26 9.25 7.47 13.49
N ASP A 27 10.49 7.15 13.11
CA ASP A 27 11.48 8.13 12.64
C ASP A 27 11.03 8.84 11.34
N TYR A 28 10.42 8.11 10.42
CA TYR A 28 9.92 8.70 9.17
C TYR A 28 8.74 9.63 9.40
N LEU A 29 7.73 9.19 10.16
CA LEU A 29 6.51 9.95 10.40
C LEU A 29 6.71 11.12 11.37
N ALA A 30 7.71 11.07 12.23
CA ALA A 30 8.09 12.21 13.10
C ALA A 30 8.45 13.48 12.29
N GLN A 31 8.85 13.34 11.03
CA GLN A 31 9.14 14.46 10.13
C GLN A 31 7.87 15.13 9.59
N ASN A 32 6.70 14.50 9.74
CA ASN A 32 5.41 15.03 9.31
C ASN A 32 4.55 15.41 10.51
N ILE A 33 4.42 16.71 10.77
CA ILE A 33 3.71 17.25 11.95
C ILE A 33 2.26 16.81 12.05
N HIS A 34 1.59 16.50 10.95
CA HIS A 34 0.20 16.04 10.94
C HIS A 34 0.10 14.53 11.17
N ALA A 35 1.01 13.77 10.57
CA ALA A 35 1.03 12.31 10.70
C ALA A 35 1.50 11.85 12.09
N ALA A 36 2.50 12.53 12.65
CA ALA A 36 3.06 12.20 13.96
C ALA A 36 1.98 12.14 15.05
N ILE A 37 1.07 13.12 15.09
CA ILE A 37 0.03 13.20 16.12
C ILE A 37 -0.85 11.94 16.17
N THR A 38 -1.31 11.49 15.00
CA THR A 38 -2.18 10.31 14.91
C THR A 38 -1.41 9.01 15.09
N TRP A 39 -0.20 8.94 14.55
CA TRP A 39 0.66 7.78 14.65
C TRP A 39 1.14 7.53 16.08
N ASP A 40 1.61 8.57 16.77
CA ASP A 40 2.15 8.47 18.14
C ASP A 40 1.07 8.14 19.17
N ALA A 41 -0.19 8.45 18.89
CA ALA A 41 -1.31 8.07 19.73
C ALA A 41 -1.62 6.56 19.71
N LEU A 42 -1.09 5.81 18.72
CA LEU A 42 -1.36 4.38 18.57
C LEU A 42 -0.44 3.53 19.44
N PRO A 43 -0.95 2.49 20.11
CA PRO A 43 -0.12 1.48 20.76
C PRO A 43 0.79 0.76 19.75
N THR A 44 1.97 0.32 20.18
CA THR A 44 2.96 -0.38 19.35
C THR A 44 2.35 -1.58 18.58
N GLU A 45 1.49 -2.36 19.24
CA GLU A 45 0.82 -3.50 18.58
C GLU A 45 -0.06 -3.07 17.40
N GLN A 46 -0.74 -1.93 17.51
CA GLN A 46 -1.55 -1.39 16.41
C GLN A 46 -0.66 -0.88 15.26
N ARG A 47 0.45 -0.19 15.58
CA ARG A 47 1.44 0.22 14.57
C ARG A 47 1.98 -0.99 13.81
N GLN A 48 2.35 -2.07 14.51
CA GLN A 48 2.80 -3.33 13.90
C GLN A 48 1.74 -3.92 12.95
N LYS A 49 0.47 -3.97 13.39
CA LYS A 49 -0.65 -4.47 12.56
C LYS A 49 -0.87 -3.61 11.31
N LEU A 50 -0.77 -2.29 11.43
CA LEU A 50 -0.89 -1.37 10.31
C LEU A 50 0.24 -1.57 9.29
N LEU A 51 1.49 -1.70 9.73
CA LEU A 51 2.63 -1.95 8.85
C LEU A 51 2.52 -3.29 8.11
N SER A 52 2.13 -4.35 8.82
CA SER A 52 1.89 -5.65 8.18
C SER A 52 0.72 -5.61 7.21
N TRP A 53 -0.34 -4.89 7.55
CA TRP A 53 -1.48 -4.72 6.66
C TRP A 53 -1.13 -3.91 5.41
N ALA A 54 -0.39 -2.80 5.57
CA ALA A 54 0.12 -1.99 4.47
C ALA A 54 1.02 -2.80 3.53
N THR A 55 1.93 -3.61 4.07
CA THR A 55 2.78 -4.53 3.29
C THR A 55 1.95 -5.47 2.43
N ARG A 56 1.00 -6.18 3.03
CA ARG A 56 0.10 -7.10 2.32
C ARG A 56 -0.77 -6.36 1.29
N TYR A 57 -1.23 -5.15 1.63
CA TYR A 57 -2.06 -4.33 0.77
C TYR A 57 -1.32 -3.95 -0.51
N LEU A 58 -0.07 -3.50 -0.40
CA LEU A 58 0.78 -3.16 -1.54
C LEU A 58 1.13 -4.39 -2.37
N ASP A 59 1.50 -5.51 -1.73
CA ASP A 59 1.87 -6.74 -2.42
C ASP A 59 0.72 -7.34 -3.25
N GLN A 60 -0.51 -7.13 -2.85
CA GLN A 60 -1.69 -7.58 -3.59
C GLN A 60 -2.04 -6.68 -4.77
N ARG A 61 -1.69 -5.40 -4.70
CA ARG A 61 -2.09 -4.37 -5.67
C ARG A 61 -0.98 -3.93 -6.61
N ALA A 62 0.25 -4.33 -6.35
CA ALA A 62 1.39 -3.99 -7.20
C ALA A 62 1.86 -5.19 -8.03
N ARG A 63 2.16 -4.91 -9.28
CA ARG A 63 2.96 -5.78 -10.15
C ARG A 63 4.39 -5.26 -10.11
N TRP A 64 5.22 -5.95 -9.34
CA TRP A 64 6.60 -5.55 -9.13
C TRP A 64 7.48 -5.89 -10.33
N ASN A 65 8.44 -5.02 -10.64
CA ASN A 65 9.48 -5.26 -11.64
C ASN A 65 10.44 -6.37 -11.20
N GLY A 66 11.22 -6.87 -12.15
CA GLY A 66 12.18 -7.96 -11.88
C GLY A 66 11.51 -9.29 -11.52
N ARG A 67 12.24 -10.13 -10.83
CA ARG A 67 11.76 -11.46 -10.41
C ARG A 67 12.03 -11.70 -8.92
N ALA A 68 11.18 -12.47 -8.27
CA ALA A 68 11.38 -12.92 -6.90
C ALA A 68 12.71 -13.69 -6.76
N VAL A 69 13.37 -13.55 -5.63
CA VAL A 69 14.64 -14.23 -5.33
C VAL A 69 14.39 -15.72 -5.09
N SER A 70 13.31 -16.05 -4.40
CA SER A 70 12.93 -17.43 -4.10
C SER A 70 11.42 -17.63 -4.33
N SER A 71 11.04 -18.83 -4.72
CA SER A 71 9.63 -19.24 -4.82
C SER A 71 8.97 -19.43 -3.45
N SER A 72 9.74 -19.56 -2.39
CA SER A 72 9.28 -19.78 -1.01
C SER A 72 9.32 -18.52 -0.14
N GLN A 73 9.75 -17.34 -0.69
CA GLN A 73 9.78 -16.11 0.08
C GLN A 73 8.36 -15.69 0.50
N PRO A 74 8.17 -15.22 1.75
CA PRO A 74 6.84 -14.90 2.26
C PRO A 74 6.25 -13.62 1.67
N LEU A 75 7.09 -12.66 1.28
CA LEU A 75 6.70 -11.38 0.70
C LEU A 75 7.15 -11.28 -0.78
N ARG A 76 6.68 -10.29 -1.51
CA ARG A 76 7.04 -10.09 -2.93
C ARG A 76 8.48 -9.58 -3.12
N TRP A 77 9.08 -9.01 -2.10
CA TRP A 77 10.48 -8.59 -2.05
C TRP A 77 11.24 -9.46 -1.03
N PRO A 78 12.57 -9.67 -1.22
CA PRO A 78 13.49 -9.06 -2.19
C PRO A 78 13.36 -9.58 -3.63
N ARG A 79 14.00 -8.87 -4.60
CA ARG A 79 13.86 -9.17 -6.04
C ARG A 79 15.18 -8.98 -6.80
N TYR A 80 15.35 -9.76 -7.87
CA TYR A 80 16.41 -9.58 -8.85
C TYR A 80 16.02 -8.65 -9.98
N GLY A 81 17.00 -7.90 -10.51
CA GLY A 81 16.88 -7.17 -11.78
C GLY A 81 15.94 -5.98 -11.71
N VAL A 82 15.80 -5.35 -10.56
CA VAL A 82 15.06 -4.09 -10.40
C VAL A 82 16.04 -2.93 -10.37
N ARG A 83 15.66 -1.83 -11.02
CA ARG A 83 16.43 -0.58 -11.06
C ARG A 83 15.58 0.58 -10.56
N THR A 84 16.24 1.53 -9.94
CA THR A 84 15.64 2.83 -9.61
C THR A 84 15.35 3.64 -10.89
N ASN A 85 14.58 4.71 -10.77
CA ASN A 85 14.34 5.64 -11.89
C ASN A 85 15.62 6.23 -12.48
N ASP A 86 16.68 6.34 -11.67
CA ASP A 86 18.00 6.81 -12.10
C ASP A 86 18.86 5.70 -12.74
N GLY A 87 18.29 4.50 -12.94
CA GLY A 87 18.97 3.38 -13.58
C GLY A 87 19.90 2.58 -12.65
N ILE A 88 19.96 2.91 -11.36
CA ILE A 88 20.80 2.22 -10.38
C ILE A 88 20.15 0.87 -10.02
N GLU A 89 20.91 -0.20 -10.12
CA GLU A 89 20.44 -1.54 -9.78
C GLU A 89 20.29 -1.70 -8.26
N ILE A 90 19.12 -2.19 -7.85
CA ILE A 90 18.82 -2.47 -6.45
C ILE A 90 19.42 -3.85 -6.09
N PRO A 91 20.22 -3.95 -5.02
CA PRO A 91 20.75 -5.24 -4.58
C PRO A 91 19.63 -6.23 -4.29
N TRP A 92 19.78 -7.45 -4.80
CA TRP A 92 18.77 -8.50 -4.69
C TRP A 92 18.47 -8.96 -3.25
N ASN A 93 19.37 -8.66 -2.32
CA ASN A 93 19.26 -8.98 -0.89
C ASN A 93 18.94 -7.75 -0.04
N SER A 94 18.18 -6.83 -0.58
CA SER A 94 17.81 -5.61 0.15
C SER A 94 16.34 -5.24 -0.10
N ILE A 95 15.77 -4.51 0.84
CA ILE A 95 14.46 -3.86 0.69
C ILE A 95 14.71 -2.40 0.32
N PRO A 96 14.23 -1.93 -0.85
CA PRO A 96 14.45 -0.56 -1.29
C PRO A 96 13.87 0.45 -0.32
N LYS A 97 14.58 1.58 -0.14
CA LYS A 97 14.11 2.69 0.69
C LYS A 97 12.70 3.14 0.27
N GLN A 98 12.45 3.28 -1.03
CA GLN A 98 11.15 3.69 -1.57
C GLN A 98 10.02 2.72 -1.18
N LEU A 99 10.30 1.41 -1.14
CA LEU A 99 9.30 0.43 -0.70
C LEU A 99 8.98 0.56 0.79
N LYS A 100 9.99 0.83 1.61
CA LYS A 100 9.81 1.09 3.04
C LYS A 100 8.96 2.34 3.26
N GLU A 101 9.32 3.45 2.62
CA GLU A 101 8.58 4.72 2.69
C GLU A 101 7.13 4.58 2.21
N ALA A 102 6.91 3.91 1.08
CA ALA A 102 5.58 3.63 0.57
C ALA A 102 4.73 2.78 1.52
N THR A 103 5.36 1.82 2.21
CA THR A 103 4.69 0.99 3.21
C THR A 103 4.27 1.82 4.42
N ILE A 104 5.11 2.73 4.89
CA ILE A 104 4.82 3.63 6.00
C ILE A 104 3.68 4.59 5.63
N GLU A 105 3.77 5.23 4.45
CA GLU A 105 2.70 6.12 3.98
C GLU A 105 1.38 5.36 3.78
N MET A 106 1.41 4.16 3.23
CA MET A 106 0.20 3.34 3.12
C MET A 106 -0.37 3.01 4.50
N ALA A 107 0.46 2.66 5.48
CA ALA A 107 0.01 2.40 6.87
C ALA A 107 -0.66 3.63 7.46
N ARG A 108 -0.10 4.84 7.25
CA ARG A 108 -0.69 6.11 7.67
C ARG A 108 -2.11 6.31 7.10
N TYR A 109 -2.30 6.05 5.80
CA TYR A 109 -3.61 6.17 5.17
C TYR A 109 -4.62 5.11 5.66
N LEU A 110 -4.14 3.97 6.14
CA LEU A 110 -4.98 2.91 6.69
C LEU A 110 -5.45 3.19 8.14
N ILE A 111 -4.87 4.17 8.84
CA ILE A 111 -5.35 4.61 10.14
C ILE A 111 -6.78 5.15 10.04
N ASP A 112 -7.04 5.96 9.02
CA ASP A 112 -8.29 6.70 8.88
C ASP A 112 -9.44 5.83 8.37
N SER A 113 -9.14 4.83 7.53
CA SER A 113 -10.17 3.99 6.94
C SER A 113 -9.61 2.70 6.32
N ASP A 114 -10.42 1.65 6.39
CA ASP A 114 -10.18 0.43 5.62
C ASP A 114 -10.45 0.69 4.13
N ARG A 115 -9.38 0.80 3.36
CA ARG A 115 -9.43 1.02 1.91
C ARG A 115 -9.63 -0.25 1.10
N SER A 116 -9.67 -1.42 1.76
CA SER A 116 -9.96 -2.71 1.10
C SER A 116 -11.45 -2.98 0.95
N VAL A 117 -12.29 -2.22 1.67
CA VAL A 117 -13.75 -2.39 1.64
C VAL A 117 -14.32 -1.57 0.49
N GLU A 118 -15.08 -2.23 -0.39
CA GLU A 118 -15.89 -1.56 -1.40
C GLU A 118 -16.93 -0.68 -0.70
N ARG A 119 -16.95 0.62 -1.03
CA ARG A 119 -17.92 1.53 -0.44
C ARG A 119 -19.22 1.46 -1.22
N PRO A 120 -20.38 1.27 -0.57
CA PRO A 120 -21.68 1.23 -1.26
C PRO A 120 -22.00 2.51 -2.06
N GLN A 121 -21.30 3.62 -1.74
CA GLN A 121 -21.46 4.90 -2.43
C GLN A 121 -20.57 5.05 -3.68
N ASP A 122 -19.63 4.11 -3.88
CA ASP A 122 -18.80 4.10 -5.08
C ASP A 122 -19.70 3.82 -6.29
N GLY A 123 -19.96 4.86 -7.08
CA GLY A 123 -20.90 4.82 -8.22
C GLY A 123 -22.28 5.47 -8.00
N LEU A 124 -22.58 5.97 -6.81
CA LEU A 124 -23.79 6.77 -6.60
C LEU A 124 -23.65 8.13 -7.28
N LYS A 125 -24.53 8.38 -8.24
CA LYS A 125 -24.59 9.66 -8.98
C LYS A 125 -25.43 10.70 -8.24
N PHE A 126 -26.43 10.26 -7.53
CA PHE A 126 -27.42 11.12 -6.90
C PHE A 126 -27.99 10.49 -5.64
N LEU A 127 -28.06 11.23 -4.57
CA LEU A 127 -28.73 10.84 -3.33
C LEU A 127 -29.71 11.94 -2.92
N LYS A 128 -30.99 11.60 -2.82
CA LYS A 128 -32.03 12.48 -2.31
C LYS A 128 -32.60 11.87 -1.02
N VAL A 129 -32.47 12.60 0.06
CA VAL A 129 -33.06 12.24 1.35
C VAL A 129 -33.85 13.46 1.84
N ASP A 130 -35.15 13.36 1.73
CA ASP A 130 -36.11 14.39 2.13
C ASP A 130 -35.80 15.76 1.45
N VAL A 131 -35.37 16.75 2.21
CA VAL A 131 -35.05 18.11 1.71
C VAL A 131 -33.59 18.30 1.31
N ILE A 132 -32.78 17.26 1.44
CA ILE A 132 -31.34 17.31 1.12
C ILE A 132 -31.09 16.57 -0.21
N GLU A 133 -30.65 17.31 -1.20
CA GLU A 133 -30.15 16.78 -2.47
C GLU A 133 -28.64 16.87 -2.48
N MET A 134 -27.96 15.72 -2.69
CA MET A 134 -26.52 15.68 -2.88
C MET A 134 -26.21 15.07 -4.24
N GLU A 135 -25.56 15.85 -5.09
CA GLU A 135 -25.03 15.38 -6.36
C GLU A 135 -23.56 15.03 -6.18
N PHE A 136 -23.21 13.76 -6.44
CA PHE A 136 -21.83 13.29 -6.40
C PHE A 136 -21.20 13.46 -7.79
N ARG A 137 -19.94 13.89 -7.81
CA ARG A 137 -19.21 14.02 -9.07
C ARG A 137 -19.11 12.65 -9.75
N GLU A 138 -19.61 12.56 -10.98
CA GLU A 138 -19.62 11.32 -11.75
C GLU A 138 -18.18 10.75 -11.88
N GLY A 139 -17.99 9.49 -11.46
CA GLY A 139 -16.70 8.79 -11.59
C GLY A 139 -15.64 9.12 -10.54
N TYR A 140 -15.94 9.87 -9.47
CA TYR A 140 -14.97 10.09 -8.40
C TYR A 140 -15.03 8.94 -7.39
N THR A 141 -14.14 7.98 -7.56
CA THR A 141 -13.80 6.99 -6.53
C THR A 141 -12.47 7.38 -5.90
N LEU A 142 -12.38 7.32 -4.57
CA LEU A 142 -11.09 7.47 -3.90
C LEU A 142 -10.17 6.34 -4.39
N PRO A 143 -8.97 6.64 -4.90
CA PRO A 143 -8.07 5.60 -5.34
C PRO A 143 -7.75 4.66 -4.17
N GLU A 144 -7.76 3.36 -4.43
CA GLU A 144 -7.42 2.34 -3.42
C GLU A 144 -6.04 2.61 -2.83
N VAL A 145 -5.07 2.93 -3.69
CA VAL A 145 -3.73 3.36 -3.29
C VAL A 145 -3.60 4.86 -3.50
N PRO A 146 -3.23 5.64 -2.47
CA PRO A 146 -3.04 7.08 -2.59
C PRO A 146 -1.98 7.43 -3.65
N SER A 147 -2.17 8.56 -4.35
CA SER A 147 -1.22 9.02 -5.38
C SER A 147 0.20 9.24 -4.86
N GLU A 148 0.33 9.67 -3.60
CA GLU A 148 1.63 9.82 -2.93
C GLU A 148 2.38 8.48 -2.87
N VAL A 149 1.69 7.42 -2.42
CA VAL A 149 2.26 6.06 -2.37
C VAL A 149 2.64 5.57 -3.76
N ILE A 150 1.80 5.82 -4.77
CA ILE A 150 2.08 5.48 -6.17
C ILE A 150 3.36 6.16 -6.67
N ASN A 151 3.50 7.45 -6.36
CA ASN A 151 4.66 8.23 -6.78
C ASN A 151 5.96 7.72 -6.13
N ILE A 152 5.92 7.34 -4.85
CA ILE A 152 7.07 6.76 -4.15
C ILE A 152 7.47 5.42 -4.77
N LEU A 153 6.50 4.60 -5.17
CA LEU A 153 6.74 3.28 -5.80
C LEU A 153 7.16 3.36 -7.27
N ALA A 154 7.19 4.56 -7.86
CA ALA A 154 7.56 4.72 -9.26
C ALA A 154 8.95 4.11 -9.55
N GLY A 155 9.04 3.28 -10.59
CA GLY A 155 10.25 2.53 -10.96
C GLY A 155 10.35 1.15 -10.31
N LEU A 156 9.73 0.89 -9.16
CA LEU A 156 9.74 -0.43 -8.52
C LEU A 156 8.69 -1.38 -9.11
N GLY A 157 7.60 -0.82 -9.64
CA GLY A 157 6.51 -1.60 -10.18
C GLY A 157 5.38 -0.72 -10.72
N SER A 158 4.25 -1.34 -11.04
CA SER A 158 3.02 -0.69 -11.46
C SER A 158 1.85 -1.22 -10.65
N LEU A 159 0.83 -0.38 -10.43
CA LEU A 159 -0.39 -0.87 -9.81
C LEU A 159 -1.17 -1.76 -10.77
N ILE A 160 -1.75 -2.83 -10.23
CA ILE A 160 -2.73 -3.64 -10.94
C ILE A 160 -4.00 -2.78 -10.95
N SER A 161 -4.31 -2.18 -12.10
CA SER A 161 -5.60 -1.51 -12.28
C SER A 161 -6.70 -2.55 -12.09
N GLY A 162 -7.64 -2.29 -11.19
CA GLY A 162 -8.86 -3.10 -11.07
C GLY A 162 -9.57 -3.18 -12.43
N PRO A 163 -10.53 -4.09 -12.62
CA PRO A 163 -11.26 -4.22 -13.88
C PRO A 163 -11.93 -2.89 -14.19
N THR A 164 -11.31 -2.12 -15.08
CA THR A 164 -11.96 -0.98 -15.73
C THR A 164 -13.14 -1.57 -16.49
N GLY A 165 -14.32 -1.26 -16.00
CA GLY A 165 -15.67 -1.64 -16.39
C GLY A 165 -15.78 -2.61 -17.57
N PHE A 166 -16.55 -3.67 -17.39
CA PHE A 166 -16.98 -4.54 -18.48
C PHE A 166 -17.54 -3.69 -19.62
N GLY A 167 -16.81 -3.60 -20.71
CA GLY A 167 -17.30 -2.99 -21.94
C GLY A 167 -18.59 -3.70 -22.36
N LYS A 168 -19.70 -2.96 -22.43
CA LYS A 168 -20.96 -3.47 -22.93
C LYS A 168 -20.76 -3.89 -24.37
N ILE A 169 -20.66 -5.20 -24.65
CA ILE A 169 -20.66 -5.71 -26.01
C ILE A 169 -22.06 -5.44 -26.58
N ARG A 170 -22.21 -4.43 -27.40
CA ARG A 170 -23.39 -4.29 -28.27
C ARG A 170 -23.22 -5.28 -29.42
N ARG A 171 -24.06 -6.30 -29.47
CA ARG A 171 -24.29 -7.03 -30.70
C ARG A 171 -24.98 -6.09 -31.70
N ALA A 172 -24.41 -5.96 -32.88
CA ALA A 172 -25.06 -5.36 -34.01
C ALA A 172 -26.15 -6.31 -34.52
#